data_38bc87517b0a874395fcff44f8865924
#
_entry.id   38bc87517b0a874395fcff44f8865924
#
_cell.length_a   1.000
_cell.length_b   1.000
_cell.length_c   1.000
_cell.angle_alpha   90.00
_cell.angle_beta   90.00
_cell.angle_gamma   90.00
#
_symmetry.space_group_name_H-M   'P 1'
#
loop_
_entity.id
_entity.type
_entity.pdbx_description
1 polymer ?
#
loop_
_entity_poly.entity_id
_entity_poly.type
_entity_poly.pdbx_seq_one_letter_code
_entity_poly.pdbx_strand_id
1 'polypeptide(L)'
;IGFAIKVCGIDNFVRDLSMTPHHTYWEFAIAAAISAMGFSTIFNTPKRLLPMIAIGGIIAVCNRNFVNLGPSTGNIGLDQGLIIGSLAGSTLISLICTMAMHWFHTPHQCLSIPSVIPMVPGVLMYRAVFAFVDMQGVVGEVTVGMHNFMLASLVILVIAIGVAIPNIFAHSMLYSRRKIKLYRLLIQRKHMDIENIDAKIQ
;
A
#
# COMPACT_ATOMS: atom_id res chain seq x y z
N ILE A 1 12.74 -0.07 18.99
CA ILE A 1 13.72 -0.89 18.24
C ILE A 1 15.13 -0.61 18.79
N GLY A 2 15.61 0.63 18.85
CA GLY A 2 16.96 0.96 19.35
C GLY A 2 17.22 0.46 20.78
N PHE A 3 16.23 0.55 21.67
CA PHE A 3 16.31 0.03 23.04
C PHE A 3 16.44 -1.50 23.07
N ALA A 4 15.65 -2.20 22.24
CA ALA A 4 15.71 -3.66 22.14
C ALA A 4 17.05 -4.16 21.62
N ILE A 5 17.65 -3.48 20.65
CA ILE A 5 18.97 -3.78 20.09
C ILE A 5 20.05 -3.63 21.16
N LYS A 6 19.99 -2.55 21.95
CA LYS A 6 20.94 -2.30 23.03
C LYS A 6 20.83 -3.32 24.17
N VAL A 7 19.62 -3.77 24.49
CA VAL A 7 19.36 -4.83 25.48
C VAL A 7 19.88 -6.19 25.01
N CYS A 8 19.81 -6.46 23.69
CA CYS A 8 20.31 -7.69 23.11
C CYS A 8 21.84 -7.69 22.88
N GLY A 9 22.56 -6.62 23.23
CA GLY A 9 24.03 -6.56 23.11
C GLY A 9 24.57 -6.53 21.69
N ILE A 10 23.76 -6.08 20.71
CA ILE A 10 24.14 -6.04 19.30
C ILE A 10 24.64 -4.63 18.97
N ASP A 11 25.78 -4.25 19.55
CA ASP A 11 26.36 -2.90 19.37
C ASP A 11 26.84 -2.61 17.94
N ASN A 12 27.06 -3.63 17.12
CA ASN A 12 27.59 -3.51 15.75
C ASN A 12 26.53 -3.60 14.65
N PHE A 13 25.26 -3.68 15.01
CA PHE A 13 24.15 -3.90 14.05
C PHE A 13 23.95 -2.75 13.06
N VAL A 14 24.44 -1.56 13.36
CA VAL A 14 24.01 -0.33 12.66
C VAL A 14 24.92 0.05 11.48
N ARG A 15 26.19 -0.33 11.53
CA ARG A 15 27.18 0.17 10.54
C ARG A 15 27.19 -0.60 9.22
N ASP A 16 26.81 -1.87 9.20
CA ASP A 16 27.05 -2.73 8.04
C ASP A 16 25.79 -3.47 7.55
N LEU A 17 24.68 -2.75 7.39
CA LEU A 17 23.49 -3.24 6.69
C LEU A 17 23.60 -3.08 5.16
N SER A 18 24.81 -3.03 4.63
CA SER A 18 25.08 -3.10 3.19
C SER A 18 24.88 -4.49 2.61
N MET A 19 24.81 -5.50 3.46
CA MET A 19 24.39 -6.84 3.02
C MET A 19 22.87 -6.82 2.78
N THR A 20 22.49 -6.70 1.52
CA THR A 20 21.17 -7.12 1.09
C THR A 20 21.08 -8.62 1.31
N PRO A 21 20.35 -9.09 2.35
CA PRO A 21 20.20 -10.52 2.51
C PRO A 21 19.54 -11.06 1.24
N HIS A 22 20.11 -12.11 0.64
CA HIS A 22 19.52 -12.85 -0.46
C HIS A 22 18.24 -13.53 0.07
N HIS A 23 17.16 -12.78 0.16
CA HIS A 23 15.86 -13.30 0.55
C HIS A 23 15.11 -13.78 -0.69
N THR A 24 14.62 -14.99 -0.60
CA THR A 24 13.77 -15.59 -1.62
C THR A 24 12.41 -14.90 -1.63
N TYR A 25 11.74 -14.80 -2.78
CA TYR A 25 10.40 -14.20 -2.89
C TYR A 25 9.37 -14.79 -1.91
N TRP A 26 9.52 -16.07 -1.52
CA TRP A 26 8.67 -16.72 -0.52
C TRP A 26 8.78 -16.10 0.86
N GLU A 27 9.97 -15.72 1.28
CA GLU A 27 10.20 -15.06 2.57
C GLU A 27 9.55 -13.68 2.59
N PHE A 28 9.69 -12.93 1.50
CA PHE A 28 9.00 -11.64 1.35
C PHE A 28 7.49 -11.79 1.36
N ALA A 29 6.94 -12.82 0.70
CA ALA A 29 5.50 -13.08 0.66
C ALA A 29 4.94 -13.41 2.04
N ILE A 30 5.61 -14.31 2.79
CA ILE A 30 5.19 -14.70 4.14
C ILE A 30 5.28 -13.51 5.10
N ALA A 31 6.38 -12.77 5.08
CA ALA A 31 6.58 -11.60 5.93
C ALA A 31 5.54 -10.51 5.63
N ALA A 32 5.23 -10.28 4.35
CA ALA A 32 4.21 -9.32 3.93
C ALA A 32 2.81 -9.73 4.37
N ALA A 33 2.46 -11.02 4.28
CA ALA A 33 1.18 -11.52 4.74
C ALA A 33 0.99 -11.33 6.25
N ILE A 34 1.99 -11.72 7.04
CA ILE A 34 1.96 -11.59 8.51
C ILE A 34 1.88 -10.11 8.90
N SER A 35 2.69 -9.26 8.28
CA SER A 35 2.70 -7.83 8.53
C SER A 35 1.35 -7.18 8.18
N ALA A 36 0.80 -7.46 7.01
CA ALA A 36 -0.50 -6.93 6.58
C ALA A 36 -1.63 -7.34 7.51
N MET A 37 -1.66 -8.60 7.95
CA MET A 37 -2.64 -9.09 8.94
C MET A 37 -2.44 -8.42 10.29
N GLY A 38 -1.21 -8.27 10.78
CA GLY A 38 -0.89 -7.61 12.03
C GLY A 38 -1.39 -6.17 12.05
N PHE A 39 -1.10 -5.38 11.02
CA PHE A 39 -1.59 -4.01 10.91
C PHE A 39 -3.11 -3.94 10.75
N SER A 40 -3.71 -4.89 10.05
CA SER A 40 -5.16 -4.99 9.90
C SER A 40 -5.87 -5.14 11.24
N THR A 41 -5.30 -5.88 12.20
CA THR A 41 -5.85 -6.00 13.56
C THR A 41 -5.79 -4.69 14.34
N ILE A 42 -4.74 -3.90 14.17
CA ILE A 42 -4.60 -2.56 14.78
C ILE A 42 -5.71 -1.62 14.26
N PHE A 43 -6.06 -1.70 12.97
CA PHE A 43 -7.14 -0.92 12.36
C PHE A 43 -8.54 -1.49 12.65
N ASN A 44 -8.65 -2.51 13.51
CA ASN A 44 -9.90 -3.15 13.87
C ASN A 44 -10.73 -3.60 12.66
N THR A 45 -10.05 -4.12 11.64
CA THR A 45 -10.69 -4.57 10.40
C THR A 45 -11.45 -5.88 10.66
N PRO A 46 -12.65 -6.06 10.06
CA PRO A 46 -13.43 -7.27 10.21
C PRO A 46 -12.65 -8.53 9.83
N LYS A 47 -12.71 -9.57 10.66
CA LYS A 47 -11.95 -10.83 10.49
C LYS A 47 -12.15 -11.48 9.12
N ARG A 48 -13.29 -11.25 8.48
CA ARG A 48 -13.59 -11.76 7.13
C ARG A 48 -12.69 -11.20 6.04
N LEU A 49 -12.11 -10.02 6.26
CA LEU A 49 -11.25 -9.34 5.30
C LEU A 49 -9.76 -9.68 5.47
N LEU A 50 -9.37 -10.28 6.61
CA LEU A 50 -7.97 -10.62 6.89
C LEU A 50 -7.29 -11.44 5.77
N PRO A 51 -7.89 -12.51 5.23
CA PRO A 51 -7.23 -13.27 4.18
C PRO A 51 -7.04 -12.45 2.89
N MET A 52 -8.00 -11.59 2.56
CA MET A 52 -7.87 -10.71 1.39
C MET A 52 -6.76 -9.67 1.58
N ILE A 53 -6.63 -9.12 2.78
CA ILE A 53 -5.57 -8.17 3.12
C ILE A 53 -4.20 -8.85 3.09
N ALA A 54 -4.09 -10.09 3.58
CA ALA A 54 -2.86 -10.89 3.50
C ALA A 54 -2.42 -11.11 2.04
N ILE A 55 -3.36 -11.54 1.17
CA ILE A 55 -3.12 -11.70 -0.26
C ILE A 55 -2.73 -10.35 -0.89
N GLY A 56 -3.43 -9.27 -0.51
CA GLY A 56 -3.11 -7.92 -0.96
C GLY A 56 -1.69 -7.50 -0.61
N GLY A 57 -1.25 -7.75 0.62
CA GLY A 57 0.11 -7.47 1.08
C GLY A 57 1.17 -8.27 0.31
N ILE A 58 0.92 -9.55 0.04
CA ILE A 58 1.80 -10.41 -0.79
C ILE A 58 1.94 -9.80 -2.19
N ILE A 59 0.83 -9.51 -2.85
CA ILE A 59 0.83 -8.96 -4.22
C ILE A 59 1.57 -7.61 -4.26
N ALA A 60 1.30 -6.73 -3.29
CA ALA A 60 1.93 -5.41 -3.22
C ALA A 60 3.46 -5.53 -3.10
N VAL A 61 3.96 -6.32 -2.15
CA VAL A 61 5.40 -6.48 -1.90
C VAL A 61 6.09 -7.25 -3.01
N CYS A 62 5.50 -8.34 -3.50
CA CYS A 62 6.09 -9.11 -4.60
C CYS A 62 6.18 -8.28 -5.88
N ASN A 63 5.13 -7.51 -6.23
CA ASN A 63 5.18 -6.63 -7.40
C ASN A 63 6.21 -5.51 -7.23
N ARG A 64 6.30 -4.88 -6.05
CA ARG A 64 7.35 -3.91 -5.76
C ARG A 64 8.74 -4.51 -5.95
N ASN A 65 8.98 -5.68 -5.37
CA ASN A 65 10.28 -6.35 -5.45
C ASN A 65 10.59 -6.78 -6.88
N PHE A 66 9.62 -7.24 -7.65
CA PHE A 66 9.79 -7.58 -9.05
C PHE A 66 10.22 -6.38 -9.91
N VAL A 67 9.68 -5.21 -9.65
CA VAL A 67 10.06 -3.97 -10.36
C VAL A 67 11.38 -3.41 -9.85
N ASN A 68 11.64 -3.50 -8.54
CA ASN A 68 12.82 -2.92 -7.89
C ASN A 68 14.09 -3.77 -8.07
N LEU A 69 13.96 -5.10 -7.91
CA LEU A 69 15.07 -6.03 -7.99
C LEU A 69 15.26 -6.49 -9.45
N GLY A 70 16.50 -6.72 -9.85
CA GLY A 70 16.82 -7.16 -11.20
C GLY A 70 17.99 -8.13 -11.25
N PRO A 71 18.47 -8.46 -12.45
CA PRO A 71 19.61 -9.35 -12.65
C PRO A 71 20.89 -8.89 -11.93
N SER A 72 21.02 -7.59 -11.70
CA SER A 72 22.12 -6.99 -10.92
C SER A 72 22.18 -7.50 -9.47
N THR A 73 21.04 -7.90 -8.90
CA THR A 73 20.91 -8.44 -7.54
C THR A 73 20.72 -9.96 -7.50
N GLY A 74 20.88 -10.65 -8.65
CA GLY A 74 20.68 -12.10 -8.76
C GLY A 74 19.21 -12.55 -8.69
N ASN A 75 18.27 -11.62 -8.78
CA ASN A 75 16.83 -11.88 -8.77
C ASN A 75 16.20 -11.65 -10.15
N ILE A 76 15.03 -12.25 -10.35
CA ILE A 76 14.23 -12.02 -11.56
C ILE A 76 13.43 -10.74 -11.37
N GLY A 77 13.71 -9.71 -12.19
CA GLY A 77 12.99 -8.44 -12.11
C GLY A 77 13.48 -7.39 -13.11
N LEU A 78 12.94 -6.18 -13.02
CA LEU A 78 13.11 -5.09 -14.01
C LEU A 78 14.23 -4.09 -13.69
N ASP A 79 14.80 -4.12 -12.47
CA ASP A 79 15.88 -3.22 -12.00
C ASP A 79 15.60 -1.72 -12.18
N GLN A 80 14.35 -1.32 -11.93
CA GLN A 80 13.90 0.07 -12.14
C GLN A 80 14.02 0.94 -10.88
N GLY A 81 14.48 0.36 -9.78
CA GLY A 81 14.67 1.06 -8.52
C GLY A 81 13.44 1.07 -7.59
N LEU A 82 13.72 1.38 -6.32
CA LEU A 82 12.75 1.27 -5.22
C LEU A 82 11.53 2.20 -5.38
N ILE A 83 11.72 3.39 -5.94
CA ILE A 83 10.66 4.41 -6.10
C ILE A 83 9.63 3.92 -7.12
N ILE A 84 10.07 3.49 -8.29
CA ILE A 84 9.19 3.00 -9.37
C ILE A 84 8.52 1.69 -8.94
N GLY A 85 9.26 0.81 -8.28
CA GLY A 85 8.71 -0.43 -7.72
C GLY A 85 7.59 -0.16 -6.70
N SER A 86 7.77 0.83 -5.84
CA SER A 86 6.77 1.22 -4.86
C SER A 86 5.52 1.85 -5.50
N LEU A 87 5.69 2.63 -6.56
CA LEU A 87 4.56 3.16 -7.34
C LEU A 87 3.77 2.02 -7.98
N ALA A 88 4.45 1.12 -8.68
CA ALA A 88 3.81 0.00 -9.35
C ALA A 88 3.06 -0.92 -8.38
N GLY A 89 3.67 -1.26 -7.24
CA GLY A 89 3.06 -2.08 -6.20
C GLY A 89 1.82 -1.44 -5.59
N SER A 90 1.90 -0.15 -5.24
CA SER A 90 0.78 0.57 -4.61
C SER A 90 -0.38 0.83 -5.58
N THR A 91 -0.11 1.14 -6.84
CA THR A 91 -1.15 1.33 -7.86
C THR A 91 -1.86 0.03 -8.19
N LEU A 92 -1.12 -1.07 -8.36
CA LEU A 92 -1.69 -2.38 -8.65
C LEU A 92 -2.63 -2.83 -7.52
N ILE A 93 -2.18 -2.77 -6.27
CA ILE A 93 -3.02 -3.21 -5.14
C ILE A 93 -4.22 -2.30 -4.94
N SER A 94 -4.07 -0.98 -5.14
CA SER A 94 -5.19 -0.05 -5.06
C SER A 94 -6.26 -0.34 -6.13
N LEU A 95 -5.84 -0.72 -7.35
CA LEU A 95 -6.74 -1.13 -8.41
C LEU A 95 -7.49 -2.41 -8.06
N ILE A 96 -6.78 -3.42 -7.53
CA ILE A 96 -7.38 -4.68 -7.07
C ILE A 96 -8.36 -4.44 -5.92
N CYS A 97 -8.00 -3.61 -4.94
CA CYS A 97 -8.88 -3.26 -3.83
C CYS A 97 -10.14 -2.51 -4.29
N THR A 98 -10.04 -1.70 -5.33
CA THR A 98 -11.20 -1.04 -5.94
C THR A 98 -12.16 -2.04 -6.56
N MET A 99 -11.66 -3.08 -7.21
CA MET A 99 -12.51 -4.16 -7.73
C MET A 99 -13.09 -5.00 -6.59
N ALA A 100 -12.30 -5.34 -5.58
CA ALA A 100 -12.71 -6.12 -4.41
C ALA A 100 -13.77 -5.41 -3.55
N MET A 101 -13.77 -4.07 -3.48
CA MET A 101 -14.77 -3.27 -2.76
C MET A 101 -16.21 -3.62 -3.19
N HIS A 102 -16.42 -3.96 -4.45
CA HIS A 102 -17.74 -4.34 -4.97
C HIS A 102 -18.24 -5.68 -4.41
N TRP A 103 -17.32 -6.60 -4.16
CA TRP A 103 -17.65 -7.94 -3.68
C TRP A 103 -17.89 -7.97 -2.16
N PHE A 104 -17.12 -7.17 -1.43
CA PHE A 104 -17.14 -7.19 0.04
C PHE A 104 -18.00 -6.08 0.67
N HIS A 105 -18.53 -5.15 -0.14
CA HIS A 105 -19.33 -4.00 0.33
C HIS A 105 -18.63 -3.18 1.43
N THR A 106 -17.30 -3.13 1.40
CA THR A 106 -16.45 -2.43 2.39
C THR A 106 -15.77 -1.22 1.75
N PRO A 107 -15.47 -0.17 2.53
CA PRO A 107 -14.71 0.97 2.03
C PRO A 107 -13.34 0.52 1.47
N HIS A 108 -12.94 1.07 0.34
CA HIS A 108 -11.65 0.81 -0.31
C HIS A 108 -10.47 0.93 0.67
N GLN A 109 -10.50 1.94 1.52
CA GLN A 109 -9.42 2.24 2.47
C GLN A 109 -9.17 1.11 3.48
N CYS A 110 -10.21 0.38 3.89
CA CYS A 110 -10.08 -0.73 4.84
C CYS A 110 -9.27 -1.91 4.27
N LEU A 111 -9.22 -2.06 2.95
CA LEU A 111 -8.43 -3.09 2.28
C LEU A 111 -7.07 -2.57 1.84
N SER A 112 -7.03 -1.38 1.22
CA SER A 112 -5.82 -0.86 0.58
C SER A 112 -4.77 -0.43 1.60
N ILE A 113 -5.15 0.24 2.70
CA ILE A 113 -4.18 0.75 3.66
C ILE A 113 -3.39 -0.38 4.33
N PRO A 114 -4.01 -1.41 4.96
CA PRO A 114 -3.25 -2.49 5.58
C PRO A 114 -2.41 -3.30 4.58
N SER A 115 -2.88 -3.44 3.34
CA SER A 115 -2.15 -4.16 2.29
C SER A 115 -0.90 -3.44 1.81
N VAL A 116 -0.86 -2.11 1.90
CA VAL A 116 0.27 -1.29 1.43
C VAL A 116 1.30 -1.04 2.52
N ILE A 117 0.91 -1.09 3.80
CA ILE A 117 1.82 -0.83 4.94
C ILE A 117 3.12 -1.65 4.89
N PRO A 118 3.13 -2.95 4.52
CA PRO A 118 4.37 -3.72 4.41
C PRO A 118 5.38 -3.13 3.41
N MET A 119 4.95 -2.25 2.50
CA MET A 119 5.84 -1.58 1.54
C MET A 119 6.51 -0.33 2.12
N VAL A 120 6.07 0.17 3.26
CA VAL A 120 6.66 1.37 3.90
C VAL A 120 8.13 1.10 4.22
N PRO A 121 9.06 2.00 3.84
CA PRO A 121 10.49 1.77 3.96
C PRO A 121 10.97 2.03 5.40
N GLY A 122 10.54 1.19 6.35
CA GLY A 122 10.83 1.34 7.78
C GLY A 122 12.33 1.34 8.09
N VAL A 123 13.11 0.51 7.39
CA VAL A 123 14.57 0.45 7.57
C VAL A 123 15.25 1.76 7.16
N LEU A 124 14.83 2.38 6.04
CA LEU A 124 15.37 3.66 5.59
C LEU A 124 15.02 4.78 6.56
N MET A 125 13.79 4.78 7.06
CA MET A 125 13.35 5.75 8.09
C MET A 125 14.14 5.58 9.38
N TYR A 126 14.33 4.34 9.84
CA TYR A 126 15.13 4.06 11.03
C TYR A 126 16.58 4.55 10.88
N ARG A 127 17.21 4.23 9.76
CA ARG A 127 18.59 4.70 9.46
C ARG A 127 18.69 6.21 9.43
N ALA A 128 17.70 6.89 8.84
CA ALA A 128 17.67 8.35 8.81
C ALA A 128 17.60 8.94 10.22
N VAL A 129 16.64 8.47 11.03
CA VAL A 129 16.47 8.94 12.42
C VAL A 129 17.70 8.65 13.26
N PHE A 130 18.28 7.45 13.11
CA PHE A 130 19.45 7.04 13.87
C PHE A 130 20.67 7.92 13.53
N ALA A 131 20.89 8.23 12.25
CA ALA A 131 21.95 9.12 11.81
C ALA A 131 21.81 10.54 12.37
N PHE A 132 20.59 11.03 12.59
CA PHE A 132 20.34 12.31 13.25
C PHE A 132 20.60 12.26 14.76
N VAL A 133 20.32 11.13 15.43
CA VAL A 133 20.52 10.99 16.87
C VAL A 133 21.99 10.77 17.23
N ASP A 134 22.73 10.02 16.40
CA ASP A 134 24.13 9.67 16.61
C ASP A 134 25.10 10.67 15.95
N MET A 135 24.67 11.91 15.76
CA MET A 135 25.42 12.98 15.13
C MET A 135 26.64 13.37 15.98
N GLN A 136 27.74 12.66 15.81
CA GLN A 136 29.03 12.97 16.45
C GLN A 136 29.91 13.94 15.62
N GLY A 137 29.30 14.67 14.70
CA GLY A 137 29.99 15.69 13.91
C GLY A 137 30.76 15.19 12.67
N VAL A 138 30.60 13.91 12.31
CA VAL A 138 31.19 13.37 11.08
C VAL A 138 30.28 13.67 9.89
N VAL A 139 30.72 14.52 8.99
CA VAL A 139 29.98 14.98 7.79
C VAL A 139 29.45 13.82 6.95
N GLY A 140 30.17 12.70 6.89
CA GLY A 140 29.77 11.51 6.15
C GLY A 140 28.48 10.86 6.69
N GLU A 141 28.31 10.82 8.00
CA GLU A 141 27.13 10.20 8.64
C GLU A 141 25.87 11.05 8.40
N VAL A 142 26.02 12.36 8.46
CA VAL A 142 24.94 13.32 8.15
C VAL A 142 24.48 13.18 6.70
N THR A 143 25.41 13.05 5.77
CA THR A 143 25.09 12.90 4.33
C THR A 143 24.32 11.61 4.06
N VAL A 144 24.75 10.50 4.65
CA VAL A 144 24.06 9.20 4.53
C VAL A 144 22.66 9.25 5.18
N GLY A 145 22.55 9.88 6.35
CA GLY A 145 21.25 10.08 7.02
C GLY A 145 20.29 10.90 6.18
N MET A 146 20.76 12.00 5.61
CA MET A 146 19.97 12.87 4.75
C MET A 146 19.52 12.16 3.46
N HIS A 147 20.42 11.41 2.83
CA HIS A 147 20.09 10.60 1.67
C HIS A 147 18.98 9.57 1.97
N ASN A 148 19.11 8.82 3.06
CA ASN A 148 18.10 7.84 3.48
C ASN A 148 16.75 8.50 3.82
N PHE A 149 16.79 9.69 4.42
CA PHE A 149 15.58 10.47 4.73
C PHE A 149 14.85 10.91 3.46
N MET A 150 15.59 11.49 2.49
CA MET A 150 15.02 11.90 1.21
C MET A 150 14.43 10.71 0.44
N LEU A 151 15.16 9.60 0.39
CA LEU A 151 14.69 8.39 -0.29
C LEU A 151 13.43 7.83 0.39
N ALA A 152 13.40 7.75 1.71
CA ALA A 152 12.22 7.28 2.45
C ALA A 152 11.01 8.19 2.22
N SER A 153 11.20 9.51 2.24
CA SER A 153 10.15 10.49 2.01
C SER A 153 9.57 10.36 0.59
N LEU A 154 10.41 10.20 -0.42
CA LEU A 154 9.98 9.99 -1.81
C LEU A 154 9.18 8.69 -1.95
N VAL A 155 9.64 7.61 -1.35
CA VAL A 155 8.93 6.33 -1.41
C VAL A 155 7.55 6.43 -0.77
N ILE A 156 7.42 7.07 0.40
CA ILE A 156 6.12 7.27 1.06
C ILE A 156 5.19 8.13 0.21
N LEU A 157 5.69 9.22 -0.36
CA LEU A 157 4.92 10.10 -1.24
C LEU A 157 4.40 9.33 -2.46
N VAL A 158 5.26 8.54 -3.10
CA VAL A 158 4.92 7.76 -4.28
C VAL A 158 3.90 6.66 -3.94
N ILE A 159 4.00 6.02 -2.78
CA ILE A 159 2.99 5.07 -2.29
C ILE A 159 1.64 5.77 -2.10
N ALA A 160 1.63 6.94 -1.50
CA ALA A 160 0.40 7.72 -1.29
C ALA A 160 -0.27 8.09 -2.61
N ILE A 161 0.49 8.55 -3.60
CA ILE A 161 0.01 8.84 -4.95
C ILE A 161 -0.52 7.57 -5.61
N GLY A 162 0.21 6.46 -5.54
CA GLY A 162 -0.17 5.19 -6.14
C GLY A 162 -1.49 4.63 -5.59
N VAL A 163 -1.77 4.83 -4.30
CA VAL A 163 -3.06 4.46 -3.70
C VAL A 163 -4.17 5.44 -4.08
N ALA A 164 -3.87 6.73 -4.17
CA ALA A 164 -4.86 7.78 -4.42
C ALA A 164 -5.39 7.76 -5.86
N ILE A 165 -4.52 7.59 -6.85
CA ILE A 165 -4.87 7.67 -8.28
C ILE A 165 -6.00 6.69 -8.66
N PRO A 166 -5.89 5.36 -8.45
CA PRO A 166 -6.95 4.44 -8.83
C PRO A 166 -8.25 4.69 -8.06
N ASN A 167 -8.17 5.12 -6.81
CA ASN A 167 -9.35 5.42 -6.00
C ASN A 167 -10.14 6.62 -6.54
N ILE A 168 -9.47 7.69 -6.99
CA ILE A 168 -10.10 8.87 -7.59
C ILE A 168 -10.79 8.50 -8.91
N PHE A 169 -10.11 7.76 -9.78
CA PHE A 169 -10.67 7.33 -11.06
C PHE A 169 -11.86 6.37 -10.87
N ALA A 170 -11.74 5.43 -9.97
CA ALA A 170 -12.81 4.49 -9.66
C ALA A 170 -14.04 5.18 -9.09
N HIS A 171 -13.86 6.13 -8.17
CA HIS A 171 -14.96 6.90 -7.61
C HIS A 171 -15.69 7.69 -8.70
N SER A 172 -14.96 8.32 -9.61
CA SER A 172 -15.54 9.07 -10.72
C SER A 172 -16.37 8.19 -11.67
N MET A 173 -15.83 7.03 -12.08
CA MET A 173 -16.54 6.10 -12.95
C MET A 173 -17.79 5.49 -12.31
N LEU A 174 -17.68 5.10 -11.04
CA LEU A 174 -18.76 4.45 -10.32
C LEU A 174 -19.90 5.41 -9.96
N TYR A 175 -19.57 6.64 -9.60
CA TYR A 175 -20.55 7.68 -9.31
C TYR A 175 -21.36 8.05 -10.55
N SER A 176 -20.72 8.13 -11.72
CA SER A 176 -21.38 8.37 -12.99
C SER A 176 -22.40 7.26 -13.33
N ARG A 177 -22.00 5.99 -13.20
CA ARG A 177 -22.91 4.86 -13.47
C ARG A 177 -24.09 4.77 -12.49
N ARG A 178 -23.86 5.09 -11.21
CA ARG A 178 -24.94 5.11 -10.20
C ARG A 178 -25.93 6.23 -10.47
N LYS A 179 -25.48 7.44 -10.83
CA LYS A 179 -26.38 8.54 -11.21
C LYS A 179 -27.27 8.14 -12.39
N ILE A 180 -26.71 7.60 -13.45
CA ILE A 180 -27.48 7.18 -14.62
C ILE A 180 -28.55 6.14 -14.24
N LYS A 181 -28.20 5.16 -13.40
CA LYS A 181 -29.16 4.14 -12.95
C LYS A 181 -30.27 4.75 -12.10
N LEU A 182 -29.93 5.67 -11.22
CA LEU A 182 -30.90 6.37 -10.35
C LEU A 182 -31.83 7.25 -11.17
N TYR A 183 -31.31 7.98 -12.16
CA TYR A 183 -32.12 8.77 -13.09
C TYR A 183 -33.11 7.89 -13.88
N ARG A 184 -32.67 6.74 -14.37
CA ARG A 184 -33.58 5.80 -15.06
C ARG A 184 -34.70 5.30 -14.17
N LEU A 185 -34.39 4.95 -12.91
CA LEU A 185 -35.40 4.50 -11.95
C LEU A 185 -36.40 5.62 -11.59
N LEU A 186 -35.94 6.86 -11.46
CA LEU A 186 -36.82 8.00 -11.20
C LEU A 186 -37.75 8.31 -12.39
N ILE A 187 -37.23 8.19 -13.62
CA ILE A 187 -38.07 8.35 -14.81
C ILE A 187 -39.12 7.25 -14.91
N GLN A 188 -38.76 5.99 -14.65
CA GLN A 188 -39.70 4.88 -14.62
C GLN A 188 -40.79 5.06 -13.57
N ARG A 189 -40.43 5.49 -12.37
CA ARG A 189 -41.40 5.77 -11.30
C ARG A 189 -42.36 6.88 -11.69
N LYS A 190 -41.85 7.94 -12.27
CA LYS A 190 -42.66 9.07 -12.72
C LYS A 190 -43.65 8.64 -13.82
N HIS A 191 -43.24 7.79 -14.75
CA HIS A 191 -44.13 7.21 -15.77
C HIS A 191 -45.25 6.36 -15.16
N MET A 192 -44.95 5.49 -14.19
CA MET A 192 -45.96 4.68 -13.49
C MET A 192 -46.94 5.55 -12.68
N ASP A 193 -46.47 6.62 -12.06
CA ASP A 193 -47.35 7.53 -11.32
C ASP A 193 -48.32 8.27 -12.24
N ILE A 194 -47.88 8.67 -13.42
CA ILE A 194 -48.75 9.31 -14.44
C ILE A 194 -49.79 8.33 -14.95
N GLU A 195 -49.39 7.10 -15.30
CA GLU A 195 -50.29 6.06 -15.78
C GLU A 195 -51.34 5.69 -14.74
N ASN A 196 -50.98 5.63 -13.47
CA ASN A 196 -51.92 5.42 -12.35
C ASN A 196 -52.90 6.57 -12.13
N ILE A 197 -52.51 7.81 -12.45
CA ILE A 197 -53.41 8.96 -12.36
C ILE A 197 -54.39 8.94 -13.52
N ASP A 198 -53.93 8.64 -14.73
CA ASP A 198 -54.82 8.55 -15.89
C ASP A 198 -55.83 7.42 -15.77
N ALA A 199 -55.44 6.27 -15.18
CA ALA A 199 -56.35 5.14 -14.92
C ALA A 199 -57.40 5.43 -13.80
N LYS A 200 -57.15 6.45 -12.97
CA LYS A 200 -58.15 6.89 -11.94
C LYS A 200 -59.11 7.96 -12.45
N ILE A 201 -58.84 8.58 -13.56
CA ILE A 201 -59.64 9.63 -14.16
C ILE A 201 -60.66 9.07 -15.17
N GLN A 202 -60.42 7.86 -15.67
CA GLN A 202 -61.38 7.06 -16.48
C GLN A 202 -62.36 6.27 -15.59
#